data_4300c09179cf60323db434bdb6a0e110
#
_entry.id   4300c09179cf60323db434bdb6a0e110
#
_cell.length_a   1.000
_cell.length_b   1.000
_cell.length_c   1.000
_cell.angle_alpha   90.00
_cell.angle_beta   90.00
_cell.angle_gamma   90.00
#
_symmetry.space_group_name_H-M   'P 1'
#
loop_
_entity.id
_entity.type
_entity.pdbx_description
1 polymer ?
#
loop_
_entity_poly.entity_id
_entity_poly.type
_entity_poly.pdbx_seq_one_letter_code
_entity_poly.pdbx_strand_id
1 'polypeptide(L)'
;TPDDEAVGRMSIIHLINILVIGATGTGKTVVIKGLLAKIARFQHNFCIYILDFKMLDFRYLAGLPHYFGFDACIQGLQEVYSIFKQRQAKGVAKGEPIIYLVIDEWVSFIIWLQSTDKKLADQMLKILAELMMLGRGFYIIPIVGAQRPDAAYFASSRDNFQCCLALGNLSREGRRMVFPDEVIDSITLCGKREGHLYIDGVGLEKIRVADIQDLDTLDAIIREAMSH
;
A
#
# COMPACT_ATOMS: atom_id res chain seq x y z
N THR A 1 -21.46 -19.23 16.65
CA THR A 1 -20.57 -20.40 16.73
C THR A 1 -19.26 -19.96 17.37
N PRO A 2 -18.55 -20.80 18.14
CA PRO A 2 -17.36 -20.41 18.93
C PRO A 2 -16.16 -19.93 18.12
N ASP A 3 -16.22 -19.85 16.80
CA ASP A 3 -15.14 -19.51 15.89
C ASP A 3 -15.04 -18.01 15.52
N ASP A 4 -15.90 -17.16 16.08
CA ASP A 4 -15.93 -15.72 15.78
C ASP A 4 -15.10 -14.84 16.74
N GLU A 5 -14.37 -15.42 17.70
CA GLU A 5 -13.70 -14.65 18.75
C GLU A 5 -12.23 -14.25 18.49
N ALA A 6 -11.67 -14.59 17.33
CA ALA A 6 -10.23 -14.29 17.07
C ALA A 6 -10.01 -13.30 15.92
N VAL A 7 -10.91 -12.38 15.66
CA VAL A 7 -10.60 -11.25 14.77
C VAL A 7 -9.92 -10.17 15.61
N GLY A 8 -8.61 -10.19 15.65
CA GLY A 8 -7.83 -9.13 16.27
C GLY A 8 -8.21 -7.78 15.65
N ARG A 9 -8.91 -6.95 16.40
CA ARG A 9 -9.27 -5.57 16.02
C ARG A 9 -8.03 -4.71 16.10
N MET A 10 -7.27 -4.65 15.01
CA MET A 10 -6.17 -3.71 14.93
C MET A 10 -6.67 -2.35 14.46
N SER A 11 -6.30 -1.31 15.18
CA SER A 11 -6.59 0.06 14.74
C SER A 11 -5.77 0.37 13.50
N ILE A 12 -6.44 0.79 12.42
CA ILE A 12 -5.80 1.25 11.17
C ILE A 12 -4.80 2.40 11.42
N ILE A 13 -5.01 3.16 12.48
CA ILE A 13 -4.18 4.30 12.88
C ILE A 13 -2.73 3.87 13.17
N HIS A 14 -2.48 2.60 13.46
CA HIS A 14 -1.15 2.08 13.77
C HIS A 14 -0.48 1.38 12.57
N LEU A 15 -1.19 1.22 11.46
CA LEU A 15 -0.61 0.62 10.25
C LEU A 15 0.25 1.64 9.52
N ILE A 16 1.50 1.31 9.36
CA ILE A 16 2.50 2.19 8.74
C ILE A 16 3.21 1.40 7.65
N ASN A 17 3.48 2.06 6.53
CA ASN A 17 4.22 1.43 5.45
C ASN A 17 3.67 0.05 5.08
N ILE A 18 2.54 0.05 4.40
CA ILE A 18 1.80 -1.17 4.10
C ILE A 18 2.23 -1.72 2.75
N LEU A 19 2.63 -2.99 2.71
CA LEU A 19 2.88 -3.75 1.49
C LEU A 19 1.78 -4.78 1.28
N VAL A 20 1.14 -4.74 0.11
CA VAL A 20 0.13 -5.73 -0.29
C VAL A 20 0.64 -6.48 -1.51
N ILE A 21 1.01 -7.73 -1.32
CA ILE A 21 1.50 -8.62 -2.38
C ILE A 21 0.40 -9.62 -2.76
N GLY A 22 0.25 -9.86 -4.04
CA GLY A 22 -0.65 -10.90 -4.52
C GLY A 22 -0.74 -10.93 -6.03
N ALA A 23 -0.78 -12.14 -6.59
CA ALA A 23 -1.02 -12.34 -8.01
C ALA A 23 -2.39 -11.78 -8.43
N THR A 24 -2.59 -11.60 -9.73
CA THR A 24 -3.89 -11.17 -10.28
C THR A 24 -5.01 -12.11 -9.80
N GLY A 25 -6.12 -11.55 -9.33
CA GLY A 25 -7.28 -12.30 -8.84
C GLY A 25 -7.18 -12.81 -7.40
N THR A 26 -6.11 -12.54 -6.65
CA THR A 26 -5.99 -12.95 -5.23
C THR A 26 -6.76 -12.05 -4.27
N GLY A 27 -7.25 -10.89 -4.72
CA GLY A 27 -7.99 -9.95 -3.89
C GLY A 27 -7.18 -8.74 -3.42
N LYS A 28 -5.98 -8.49 -3.95
CA LYS A 28 -5.12 -7.34 -3.60
C LYS A 28 -5.87 -6.01 -3.62
N THR A 29 -6.53 -5.70 -4.74
CA THR A 29 -7.30 -4.46 -4.91
C THR A 29 -8.46 -4.37 -3.93
N VAL A 30 -9.15 -5.48 -3.67
CA VAL A 30 -10.25 -5.53 -2.69
C VAL A 30 -9.75 -5.17 -1.29
N VAL A 31 -8.57 -5.67 -0.91
CA VAL A 31 -7.94 -5.32 0.38
C VAL A 31 -7.58 -3.83 0.42
N ILE A 32 -6.94 -3.30 -0.62
CA ILE A 32 -6.56 -1.88 -0.67
C ILE A 32 -7.82 -1.00 -0.60
N LYS A 33 -8.86 -1.29 -1.39
CA LYS A 33 -10.14 -0.56 -1.34
C LYS A 33 -10.80 -0.66 0.04
N GLY A 34 -10.83 -1.85 0.63
CA GLY A 34 -11.35 -2.04 1.99
C GLY A 34 -10.59 -1.24 3.05
N LEU A 35 -9.27 -1.15 2.92
CA LEU A 35 -8.42 -0.33 3.79
C LEU A 35 -8.72 1.16 3.60
N LEU A 36 -8.82 1.64 2.36
CA LEU A 36 -9.16 3.03 2.05
C LEU A 36 -10.55 3.42 2.57
N ALA A 37 -11.54 2.56 2.40
CA ALA A 37 -12.89 2.79 2.94
C ALA A 37 -12.90 2.87 4.48
N LYS A 38 -12.07 2.07 5.16
CA LYS A 38 -11.88 2.18 6.61
C LYS A 38 -11.16 3.46 7.00
N ILE A 39 -10.13 3.87 6.26
CA ILE A 39 -9.47 5.17 6.46
C ILE A 39 -10.51 6.29 6.33
N ALA A 40 -11.28 6.32 5.26
CA ALA A 40 -12.32 7.31 5.02
C ALA A 40 -13.36 7.38 6.16
N ARG A 41 -13.68 6.23 6.76
CA ARG A 41 -14.70 6.16 7.83
C ARG A 41 -14.19 6.56 9.22
N PHE A 42 -12.94 6.25 9.53
CA PHE A 42 -12.43 6.34 10.90
C PHE A 42 -11.32 7.37 11.10
N GLN A 43 -10.75 7.90 10.03
CA GLN A 43 -9.78 8.98 10.10
C GLN A 43 -10.43 10.34 9.91
N HIS A 44 -9.92 11.32 10.65
CA HIS A 44 -10.30 12.71 10.48
C HIS A 44 -9.09 13.45 9.94
N ASN A 45 -9.17 14.34 9.06
CA ASN A 45 -8.05 15.13 8.53
C ASN A 45 -6.96 14.28 7.82
N PHE A 46 -7.32 13.74 6.71
CA PHE A 46 -6.44 12.97 5.84
C PHE A 46 -6.59 13.38 4.38
N CYS A 47 -5.64 12.99 3.56
CA CYS A 47 -5.69 13.09 2.11
C CYS A 47 -5.23 11.78 1.48
N ILE A 48 -5.89 11.33 0.43
CA ILE A 48 -5.55 10.11 -0.28
C ILE A 48 -4.98 10.49 -1.65
N TYR A 49 -3.76 10.02 -1.93
CA TYR A 49 -3.12 10.06 -3.23
C TYR A 49 -3.16 8.67 -3.85
N ILE A 50 -3.64 8.54 -5.08
CA ILE A 50 -3.72 7.25 -5.78
C ILE A 50 -2.92 7.32 -7.08
N LEU A 51 -1.90 6.45 -7.16
CA LEU A 51 -1.08 6.20 -8.33
C LEU A 51 -1.52 4.87 -8.94
N ASP A 52 -2.40 4.93 -9.94
CA ASP A 52 -2.97 3.78 -10.66
C ASP A 52 -2.26 3.59 -11.99
N PHE A 53 -1.10 2.92 -11.96
CA PHE A 53 -0.28 2.74 -13.17
C PHE A 53 -1.01 1.98 -14.27
N LYS A 54 -1.81 0.97 -13.95
CA LYS A 54 -2.55 0.19 -14.95
C LYS A 54 -3.83 0.87 -15.43
N MET A 55 -4.33 1.87 -14.72
CA MET A 55 -5.60 2.55 -15.00
C MET A 55 -6.78 1.57 -15.09
N LEU A 56 -6.83 0.59 -14.21
CA LEU A 56 -7.88 -0.43 -14.18
C LEU A 56 -8.73 -0.32 -12.92
N ASP A 57 -8.12 -0.58 -11.78
CA ASP A 57 -8.84 -0.80 -10.53
C ASP A 57 -9.35 0.48 -9.86
N PHE A 58 -8.69 1.61 -10.12
CA PHE A 58 -9.05 2.93 -9.57
C PHE A 58 -9.45 3.96 -10.65
N ARG A 59 -9.62 3.51 -11.90
CA ARG A 59 -9.96 4.41 -13.03
C ARG A 59 -11.24 5.21 -12.80
N TYR A 60 -12.18 4.73 -12.00
CA TYR A 60 -13.41 5.44 -11.63
C TYR A 60 -13.15 6.76 -10.88
N LEU A 61 -11.93 6.97 -10.36
CA LEU A 61 -11.49 8.20 -9.71
C LEU A 61 -10.88 9.21 -10.68
N ALA A 62 -10.79 8.88 -11.99
CA ALA A 62 -10.21 9.78 -12.97
C ALA A 62 -10.91 11.15 -12.98
N GLY A 63 -10.12 12.21 -12.98
CA GLY A 63 -10.59 13.59 -12.89
C GLY A 63 -10.77 14.13 -11.46
N LEU A 64 -10.61 13.31 -10.44
CA LEU A 64 -10.54 13.80 -9.06
C LEU A 64 -9.14 14.31 -8.71
N PRO A 65 -9.04 15.23 -7.73
CA PRO A 65 -7.75 15.62 -7.15
C PRO A 65 -6.98 14.41 -6.65
N HIS A 66 -5.64 14.42 -6.80
CA HIS A 66 -4.73 13.40 -6.28
C HIS A 66 -4.90 11.97 -6.87
N TYR A 67 -5.64 11.84 -7.99
CA TYR A 67 -5.61 10.64 -8.82
C TYR A 67 -4.63 10.80 -9.98
N PHE A 68 -3.70 9.86 -10.13
CA PHE A 68 -2.67 9.87 -11.15
C PHE A 68 -2.63 8.52 -11.86
N GLY A 69 -3.00 8.53 -13.16
CA GLY A 69 -3.01 7.32 -13.98
C GLY A 69 -1.76 7.22 -14.85
N PHE A 70 -1.30 6.01 -15.11
CA PHE A 70 -0.19 5.66 -16.00
C PHE A 70 1.08 6.51 -15.76
N ASP A 71 1.54 7.29 -16.74
CA ASP A 71 2.74 8.13 -16.66
C ASP A 71 2.60 9.30 -15.67
N ALA A 72 1.38 9.76 -15.42
CA ALA A 72 1.11 10.76 -14.38
C ALA A 72 1.46 10.27 -12.96
N CYS A 73 1.64 8.95 -12.75
CA CYS A 73 2.15 8.42 -11.48
C CYS A 73 3.50 9.03 -11.08
N ILE A 74 4.33 9.43 -12.05
CA ILE A 74 5.60 10.15 -11.82
C ILE A 74 5.31 11.46 -11.10
N GLN A 75 4.39 12.26 -11.66
CA GLN A 75 3.99 13.54 -11.09
C GLN A 75 3.41 13.36 -9.69
N GLY A 76 2.50 12.41 -9.51
CA GLY A 76 1.87 12.14 -8.20
C GLY A 76 2.89 11.79 -7.12
N LEU A 77 3.88 10.95 -7.43
CA LEU A 77 4.93 10.59 -6.48
C LEU A 77 5.84 11.78 -6.16
N GLN A 78 6.18 12.59 -7.17
CA GLN A 78 6.99 13.81 -6.98
C GLN A 78 6.24 14.87 -6.16
N GLU A 79 4.94 15.00 -6.33
CA GLU A 79 4.09 15.92 -5.57
C GLU A 79 4.08 15.55 -4.09
N VAL A 80 3.81 14.29 -3.75
CA VAL A 80 3.87 13.81 -2.35
C VAL A 80 5.28 13.99 -1.78
N TYR A 81 6.31 13.72 -2.56
CA TYR A 81 7.70 13.93 -2.13
C TYR A 81 8.01 15.41 -1.87
N SER A 82 7.48 16.31 -2.69
CA SER A 82 7.61 17.77 -2.46
C SER A 82 6.99 18.19 -1.13
N ILE A 83 5.78 17.69 -0.82
CA ILE A 83 5.11 17.91 0.46
C ILE A 83 5.97 17.37 1.61
N PHE A 84 6.49 16.15 1.46
CA PHE A 84 7.41 15.56 2.45
C PHE A 84 8.62 16.48 2.71
N LYS A 85 9.28 16.96 1.66
CA LYS A 85 10.44 17.86 1.80
C LYS A 85 10.09 19.20 2.43
N GLN A 86 8.92 19.74 2.14
CA GLN A 86 8.44 20.96 2.79
C GLN A 86 8.20 20.74 4.29
N ARG A 87 7.57 19.62 4.66
CA ARG A 87 7.34 19.23 6.06
C ARG A 87 8.65 18.95 6.79
N GLN A 88 9.62 18.34 6.10
CA GLN A 88 10.96 18.08 6.64
C GLN A 88 11.69 19.40 6.96
N ALA A 89 11.59 20.38 6.07
CA ALA A 89 12.27 21.67 6.22
C ALA A 89 11.62 22.59 7.28
N LYS A 90 10.28 22.57 7.39
CA LYS A 90 9.51 23.52 8.22
C LYS A 90 8.93 22.89 9.48
N GLY A 91 8.99 21.58 9.63
CA GLY A 91 8.18 20.80 10.56
C GLY A 91 6.76 20.59 10.07
N VAL A 92 6.04 19.66 10.69
CA VAL A 92 4.62 19.40 10.42
C VAL A 92 3.79 20.38 11.25
N ALA A 93 3.03 21.25 10.60
CA ALA A 93 2.17 22.20 11.30
C ALA A 93 0.97 21.48 11.95
N LYS A 94 0.46 22.05 13.05
CA LYS A 94 -0.75 21.53 13.70
C LYS A 94 -1.92 21.60 12.73
N GLY A 95 -2.59 20.47 12.51
CA GLY A 95 -3.75 20.37 11.62
C GLY A 95 -3.41 20.02 10.16
N GLU A 96 -2.15 19.76 9.84
CA GLU A 96 -1.84 19.17 8.53
C GLU A 96 -2.40 17.75 8.40
N PRO A 97 -2.95 17.37 7.21
CA PRO A 97 -3.55 16.07 7.00
C PRO A 97 -2.51 14.94 6.96
N ILE A 98 -2.92 13.76 7.37
CA ILE A 98 -2.17 12.53 7.06
C ILE A 98 -2.34 12.23 5.58
N ILE A 99 -1.25 12.01 4.86
CA ILE A 99 -1.26 11.61 3.46
C ILE A 99 -1.13 10.10 3.36
N TYR A 100 -2.16 9.44 2.81
CA TYR A 100 -2.11 8.05 2.41
C TYR A 100 -1.73 7.98 0.94
N LEU A 101 -0.50 7.53 0.66
CA LEU A 101 0.02 7.38 -0.69
C LEU A 101 -0.18 5.94 -1.17
N VAL A 102 -1.20 5.71 -1.96
CA VAL A 102 -1.48 4.42 -2.58
C VAL A 102 -0.74 4.33 -3.90
N ILE A 103 0.08 3.30 -4.04
CA ILE A 103 0.76 2.99 -5.30
C ILE A 103 0.33 1.59 -5.72
N ASP A 104 -0.59 1.51 -6.66
CA ASP A 104 -0.99 0.22 -7.23
C ASP A 104 -0.01 -0.20 -8.33
N GLU A 105 0.44 -1.46 -8.25
CA GLU A 105 1.37 -2.04 -9.23
C GLU A 105 2.75 -1.37 -9.32
N TRP A 106 3.36 -1.10 -8.17
CA TRP A 106 4.68 -0.47 -8.07
C TRP A 106 5.74 -1.13 -8.96
N VAL A 107 5.84 -2.45 -8.95
CA VAL A 107 6.87 -3.17 -9.73
C VAL A 107 6.67 -2.96 -11.23
N SER A 108 5.42 -3.02 -11.72
CA SER A 108 5.11 -2.76 -13.13
C SER A 108 5.47 -1.34 -13.55
N PHE A 109 5.22 -0.36 -12.68
CA PHE A 109 5.57 1.04 -12.90
C PHE A 109 7.09 1.23 -13.02
N ILE A 110 7.86 0.64 -12.11
CA ILE A 110 9.34 0.76 -12.15
C ILE A 110 9.94 0.04 -13.36
N ILE A 111 9.45 -1.16 -13.71
CA ILE A 111 9.90 -1.88 -14.91
C ILE A 111 9.68 -1.03 -16.17
N TRP A 112 8.51 -0.42 -16.30
CA TRP A 112 8.22 0.48 -17.41
C TRP A 112 9.17 1.68 -17.44
N LEU A 113 9.39 2.32 -16.30
CA LEU A 113 10.35 3.43 -16.21
C LEU A 113 11.77 3.00 -16.55
N GLN A 114 12.25 1.84 -16.11
CA GLN A 114 13.57 1.33 -16.43
C GLN A 114 13.77 1.10 -17.94
N SER A 115 12.69 0.79 -18.65
CA SER A 115 12.72 0.61 -20.11
C SER A 115 12.68 1.92 -20.89
N THR A 116 12.21 3.01 -20.29
CA THR A 116 12.01 4.32 -20.92
C THR A 116 13.04 5.36 -20.45
N ASP A 117 13.22 5.47 -19.15
CA ASP A 117 14.19 6.38 -18.50
C ASP A 117 14.72 5.77 -17.19
N LYS A 118 15.87 5.13 -17.29
CA LYS A 118 16.52 4.48 -16.14
C LYS A 118 16.87 5.45 -15.01
N LYS A 119 17.26 6.70 -15.34
CA LYS A 119 17.60 7.69 -14.31
C LYS A 119 16.36 8.08 -13.50
N LEU A 120 15.24 8.25 -14.20
CA LEU A 120 13.97 8.55 -13.56
C LEU A 120 13.48 7.37 -12.70
N ALA A 121 13.64 6.13 -13.17
CA ALA A 121 13.34 4.94 -12.37
C ALA A 121 14.15 4.91 -11.07
N ASP A 122 15.48 5.15 -11.14
CA ASP A 122 16.34 5.22 -9.97
C ASP A 122 15.94 6.35 -9.01
N GLN A 123 15.45 7.46 -9.55
CA GLN A 123 14.92 8.56 -8.75
C GLN A 123 13.62 8.16 -8.01
N MET A 124 12.69 7.52 -8.69
CA MET A 124 11.43 7.06 -8.08
C MET A 124 11.68 6.01 -6.98
N LEU A 125 12.62 5.09 -7.21
CA LEU A 125 13.07 4.13 -6.19
C LEU A 125 13.61 4.82 -4.93
N LYS A 126 14.46 5.85 -5.10
CA LYS A 126 15.00 6.63 -3.98
C LYS A 126 13.90 7.40 -3.23
N ILE A 127 12.96 8.01 -3.94
CA ILE A 127 11.83 8.72 -3.35
C ILE A 127 11.01 7.77 -2.48
N LEU A 128 10.62 6.61 -3.01
CA LEU A 128 9.86 5.64 -2.21
C LEU A 128 10.65 5.20 -0.98
N ALA A 129 11.94 4.88 -1.14
CA ALA A 129 12.80 4.46 -0.02
C ALA A 129 12.85 5.52 1.09
N GLU A 130 12.99 6.80 0.74
CA GLU A 130 13.03 7.91 1.72
C GLU A 130 11.67 8.10 2.41
N LEU A 131 10.57 8.03 1.66
CA LEU A 131 9.22 8.09 2.22
C LEU A 131 8.94 6.90 3.17
N MET A 132 9.42 5.71 2.83
CA MET A 132 9.29 4.53 3.69
C MET A 132 10.08 4.66 4.99
N MET A 133 11.29 5.22 4.93
CA MET A 133 12.14 5.39 6.13
C MET A 133 11.65 6.50 7.06
N LEU A 134 11.20 7.61 6.51
CA LEU A 134 11.00 8.85 7.26
C LEU A 134 9.57 9.38 7.21
N GLY A 135 8.76 8.96 6.22
CA GLY A 135 7.45 9.54 5.92
C GLY A 135 6.49 9.60 7.11
N ARG A 136 6.49 8.56 7.96
CA ARG A 136 5.66 8.51 9.17
C ARG A 136 5.79 9.76 10.04
N GLY A 137 7.03 10.19 10.31
CA GLY A 137 7.29 11.37 11.13
C GLY A 137 6.77 12.67 10.51
N PHE A 138 6.45 12.64 9.22
CA PHE A 138 5.93 13.76 8.44
C PHE A 138 4.52 13.53 7.93
N TYR A 139 3.77 12.61 8.55
CA TYR A 139 2.38 12.26 8.25
C TYR A 139 2.17 11.78 6.81
N ILE A 140 3.11 10.98 6.29
CA ILE A 140 2.99 10.32 4.99
C ILE A 140 3.08 8.81 5.19
N ILE A 141 2.05 8.09 4.75
CA ILE A 141 1.91 6.65 4.93
C ILE A 141 1.77 5.99 3.55
N PRO A 142 2.84 5.37 3.02
CA PRO A 142 2.77 4.59 1.80
C PRO A 142 1.96 3.28 1.98
N ILE A 143 1.12 3.00 0.99
CA ILE A 143 0.39 1.75 0.79
C ILE A 143 0.77 1.24 -0.59
N VAL A 144 1.62 0.23 -0.65
CA VAL A 144 2.23 -0.22 -1.90
C VAL A 144 1.67 -1.57 -2.30
N GLY A 145 1.08 -1.64 -3.48
CA GLY A 145 0.62 -2.86 -4.12
C GLY A 145 1.65 -3.40 -5.11
N ALA A 146 1.88 -4.72 -5.12
CA ALA A 146 2.69 -5.38 -6.12
C ALA A 146 2.21 -6.81 -6.37
N GLN A 147 2.45 -7.32 -7.58
CA GLN A 147 2.07 -8.71 -7.91
C GLN A 147 3.08 -9.72 -7.38
N ARG A 148 4.35 -9.36 -7.39
CA ARG A 148 5.46 -10.20 -6.91
C ARG A 148 6.37 -9.38 -6.03
N PRO A 149 6.87 -9.94 -4.94
CA PRO A 149 7.93 -9.33 -4.18
C PRO A 149 9.23 -9.54 -4.95
N ASP A 150 9.88 -8.46 -5.33
CA ASP A 150 11.23 -8.51 -5.91
C ASP A 150 12.05 -7.39 -5.29
N ALA A 151 13.09 -7.78 -4.55
CA ALA A 151 13.94 -6.86 -3.80
C ALA A 151 14.57 -5.77 -4.69
N ALA A 152 14.81 -6.05 -5.97
CA ALA A 152 15.38 -5.08 -6.91
C ALA A 152 14.52 -3.83 -7.10
N TYR A 153 13.19 -3.94 -6.91
CA TYR A 153 12.25 -2.83 -7.09
C TYR A 153 11.87 -2.12 -5.79
N PHE A 154 12.41 -2.56 -4.66
CA PHE A 154 12.18 -1.92 -3.36
C PHE A 154 13.45 -1.29 -2.78
N ALA A 155 14.60 -1.50 -3.42
CA ALA A 155 15.92 -1.03 -2.96
C ALA A 155 16.12 -1.37 -1.45
N SER A 156 16.64 -0.43 -0.67
CA SER A 156 16.81 -0.56 0.78
C SER A 156 15.51 -0.34 1.60
N SER A 157 14.37 -0.11 0.93
CA SER A 157 13.10 0.18 1.62
C SER A 157 12.35 -1.05 2.09
N ARG A 158 12.76 -2.24 1.69
CA ARG A 158 12.08 -3.50 2.01
C ARG A 158 11.88 -3.68 3.52
N ASP A 159 12.92 -3.44 4.30
CA ASP A 159 12.91 -3.64 5.76
C ASP A 159 12.11 -2.54 6.50
N ASN A 160 11.61 -1.55 5.77
CA ASN A 160 10.79 -0.47 6.31
C ASN A 160 9.28 -0.73 6.19
N PHE A 161 8.87 -1.85 5.57
CA PHE A 161 7.46 -2.26 5.61
C PHE A 161 7.14 -2.88 6.97
N GLN A 162 6.37 -2.17 7.77
CA GLN A 162 5.93 -2.65 9.08
C GLN A 162 4.67 -3.51 9.01
N CYS A 163 3.93 -3.41 7.92
CA CYS A 163 2.75 -4.22 7.66
C CYS A 163 2.87 -4.86 6.28
N CYS A 164 3.04 -6.17 6.23
CA CYS A 164 3.17 -6.95 5.01
C CYS A 164 2.01 -7.92 4.88
N LEU A 165 1.22 -7.78 3.83
CA LEU A 165 0.14 -8.69 3.50
C LEU A 165 0.46 -9.44 2.20
N ALA A 166 0.61 -10.75 2.29
CA ALA A 166 0.76 -11.62 1.12
C ALA A 166 -0.48 -12.45 0.90
N LEU A 167 -1.15 -12.26 -0.23
CA LEU A 167 -2.35 -12.98 -0.64
C LEU A 167 -2.00 -14.16 -1.53
N GLY A 168 -2.56 -15.34 -1.20
CA GLY A 168 -2.27 -16.60 -1.88
C GLY A 168 -0.93 -17.20 -1.46
N ASN A 169 -0.40 -18.06 -2.31
CA ASN A 169 0.81 -18.82 -2.02
C ASN A 169 2.02 -18.20 -2.71
N LEU A 170 2.95 -17.68 -1.93
CA LEU A 170 4.24 -17.23 -2.43
C LEU A 170 5.24 -18.39 -2.54
N SER A 171 6.16 -18.31 -3.50
CA SER A 171 7.34 -19.16 -3.54
C SER A 171 8.19 -18.97 -2.28
N ARG A 172 9.09 -19.91 -2.00
CA ARG A 172 9.98 -19.78 -0.83
C ARG A 172 10.84 -18.52 -0.89
N GLU A 173 11.30 -18.14 -2.06
CA GLU A 173 12.04 -16.90 -2.29
C GLU A 173 11.14 -15.67 -2.05
N GLY A 174 9.91 -15.70 -2.59
CA GLY A 174 8.93 -14.64 -2.37
C GLY A 174 8.59 -14.45 -0.89
N ARG A 175 8.49 -15.53 -0.11
CA ARG A 175 8.26 -15.44 1.35
C ARG A 175 9.41 -14.73 2.05
N ARG A 176 10.66 -15.08 1.73
CA ARG A 176 11.86 -14.42 2.28
C ARG A 176 12.00 -12.95 1.88
N MET A 177 11.34 -12.56 0.79
CA MET A 177 11.33 -11.16 0.36
C MET A 177 10.28 -10.31 1.07
N VAL A 178 9.26 -10.93 1.65
CA VAL A 178 8.12 -10.23 2.29
C VAL A 178 8.19 -10.32 3.79
N PHE A 179 8.60 -11.47 4.32
CA PHE A 179 8.52 -11.78 5.73
C PHE A 179 9.90 -11.96 6.36
N PRO A 180 10.09 -11.64 7.63
CA PRO A 180 11.30 -11.98 8.37
C PRO A 180 11.55 -13.48 8.40
N ASP A 181 12.82 -13.88 8.44
CA ASP A 181 13.22 -15.30 8.41
C ASP A 181 12.60 -16.11 9.57
N GLU A 182 12.40 -15.51 10.73
CA GLU A 182 11.84 -16.14 11.94
C GLU A 182 10.42 -16.67 11.75
N VAL A 183 9.64 -16.10 10.82
CA VAL A 183 8.23 -16.49 10.61
C VAL A 183 8.01 -17.34 9.38
N ILE A 184 9.03 -17.53 8.52
CA ILE A 184 8.89 -18.20 7.22
C ILE A 184 8.38 -19.64 7.36
N ASP A 185 8.87 -20.37 8.34
CA ASP A 185 8.50 -21.78 8.56
C ASP A 185 7.09 -21.93 9.16
N SER A 186 6.50 -20.85 9.66
CA SER A 186 5.12 -20.81 10.14
C SER A 186 4.10 -20.58 9.04
N ILE A 187 4.55 -20.26 7.81
CA ILE A 187 3.68 -19.95 6.68
C ILE A 187 3.06 -21.24 6.13
N THR A 188 1.74 -21.35 6.23
CA THR A 188 0.96 -22.47 5.73
C THR A 188 0.41 -22.23 4.34
N LEU A 189 -0.11 -23.27 3.69
CA LEU A 189 -0.77 -23.10 2.39
C LEU A 189 -2.07 -22.31 2.54
N CYS A 190 -2.27 -21.40 1.59
CA CYS A 190 -3.46 -20.56 1.48
C CYS A 190 -4.44 -21.14 0.46
N GLY A 191 -5.71 -21.16 0.83
CA GLY A 191 -6.83 -21.37 -0.08
C GLY A 191 -7.22 -20.08 -0.84
N LYS A 192 -8.37 -20.11 -1.46
CA LYS A 192 -8.91 -18.95 -2.17
C LYS A 192 -9.18 -17.81 -1.19
N ARG A 193 -8.70 -16.61 -1.50
CA ARG A 193 -8.82 -15.39 -0.69
C ARG A 193 -8.13 -15.46 0.69
N GLU A 194 -7.26 -16.41 0.90
CA GLU A 194 -6.44 -16.47 2.09
C GLU A 194 -5.07 -15.84 1.85
N GLY A 195 -4.44 -15.43 2.90
CA GLY A 195 -3.11 -14.85 2.89
C GLY A 195 -2.49 -14.84 4.27
N HIS A 196 -1.31 -14.26 4.34
CA HIS A 196 -0.59 -14.06 5.59
C HIS A 196 -0.35 -12.57 5.80
N LEU A 197 -0.71 -12.10 6.96
CA LEU A 197 -0.48 -10.74 7.43
C LEU A 197 0.63 -10.78 8.49
N TYR A 198 1.71 -10.08 8.23
CA TYR A 198 2.76 -9.83 9.20
C TYR A 198 2.73 -8.37 9.62
N ILE A 199 2.84 -8.15 10.91
CA ILE A 199 2.95 -6.81 11.47
C ILE A 199 4.08 -6.80 12.46
N ASP A 200 4.99 -5.86 12.27
CA ASP A 200 6.13 -5.69 13.16
C ASP A 200 5.68 -5.46 14.61
N GLY A 201 6.30 -6.18 15.53
CA GLY A 201 5.94 -6.17 16.94
C GLY A 201 4.66 -6.94 17.32
N VAL A 202 3.90 -7.49 16.36
CA VAL A 202 2.69 -8.30 16.59
C VAL A 202 2.93 -9.75 16.16
N GLY A 203 3.49 -9.96 14.96
CA GLY A 203 3.78 -11.27 14.42
C GLY A 203 3.03 -11.60 13.13
N LEU A 204 3.01 -12.89 12.77
CA LEU A 204 2.40 -13.43 11.56
C LEU A 204 1.04 -14.06 11.89
N GLU A 205 0.02 -13.67 11.13
CA GLU A 205 -1.31 -14.25 11.19
C GLU A 205 -1.76 -14.74 9.81
N LYS A 206 -2.45 -15.87 9.77
CA LYS A 206 -3.17 -16.30 8.58
C LYS A 206 -4.51 -15.59 8.53
N ILE A 207 -4.79 -14.91 7.43
CA ILE A 207 -6.01 -14.13 7.26
C ILE A 207 -6.86 -14.62 6.09
N ARG A 208 -8.12 -14.26 6.11
CA ARG A 208 -9.04 -14.43 4.98
C ARG A 208 -9.61 -13.08 4.56
N VAL A 209 -9.46 -12.73 3.29
CA VAL A 209 -10.08 -11.53 2.72
C VAL A 209 -11.58 -11.74 2.65
N ALA A 210 -12.34 -10.80 3.21
CA ALA A 210 -13.79 -10.86 3.18
C ALA A 210 -14.34 -10.90 1.75
N ASP A 211 -15.43 -11.60 1.56
CA ASP A 211 -16.18 -11.58 0.31
C ASP A 211 -17.00 -10.30 0.23
N ILE A 212 -16.42 -9.27 -0.35
CA ILE A 212 -17.12 -8.00 -0.55
C ILE A 212 -17.90 -8.14 -1.86
N GLN A 213 -19.22 -8.32 -1.74
CA GLN A 213 -20.12 -8.46 -2.88
C GLN A 213 -20.45 -7.10 -3.53
N ASP A 214 -20.37 -6.04 -2.76
CA ASP A 214 -20.67 -4.67 -3.19
C ASP A 214 -19.39 -3.81 -3.21
N LEU A 215 -18.63 -3.93 -4.30
CA LEU A 215 -17.46 -3.09 -4.53
C LEU A 215 -17.86 -1.65 -4.87
N ASP A 216 -19.06 -1.43 -5.43
CA ASP A 216 -19.53 -0.10 -5.82
C ASP A 216 -19.72 0.79 -4.59
N THR A 217 -20.18 0.22 -3.47
CA THR A 217 -20.24 0.95 -2.19
C THR A 217 -18.86 1.36 -1.70
N LEU A 218 -17.83 0.51 -1.80
CA LEU A 218 -16.46 0.90 -1.44
C LEU A 218 -15.94 2.01 -2.36
N ASP A 219 -16.20 1.88 -3.64
CA ASP A 219 -15.77 2.85 -4.65
C ASP A 219 -16.44 4.21 -4.43
N ALA A 220 -17.71 4.23 -4.04
CA ALA A 220 -18.43 5.45 -3.70
C ALA A 220 -17.83 6.13 -2.44
N ILE A 221 -17.54 5.37 -1.38
CA ILE A 221 -16.91 5.89 -0.16
C ILE A 221 -15.53 6.50 -0.46
N ILE A 222 -14.71 5.80 -1.25
CA ILE A 222 -13.36 6.29 -1.61
C ILE A 222 -13.49 7.55 -2.47
N ARG A 223 -14.41 7.56 -3.43
CA ARG A 223 -14.66 8.72 -4.30
C ARG A 223 -15.08 9.94 -3.49
N GLU A 224 -16.01 9.78 -2.55
CA GLU A 224 -16.44 10.85 -1.65
C GLU A 224 -15.25 11.39 -0.83
N ALA A 225 -14.46 10.49 -0.24
CA ALA A 225 -13.29 10.87 0.57
C ALA A 225 -12.20 11.61 -0.22
N MET A 226 -12.11 11.41 -1.53
CA MET A 226 -11.16 12.11 -2.41
C MET A 226 -11.73 13.39 -3.04
N SER A 227 -13.01 13.67 -2.87
CA SER A 227 -13.66 14.86 -3.46
C SER A 227 -13.55 16.09 -2.57
N HIS A 228 -13.04 15.95 -1.37
CA HIS A 228 -12.86 16.96 -0.35
C HIS A 228 -11.37 17.22 -0.09
#